data_fe238f1929b6727d4cb1050adccb802b
#
_entry.id   fe238f1929b6727d4cb1050adccb802b
#
_cell.length_a   1.000
_cell.length_b   1.000
_cell.length_c   1.000
_cell.angle_alpha   90.00
_cell.angle_beta   90.00
_cell.angle_gamma   90.00
#
_symmetry.space_group_name_H-M   'P 1'
#
loop_
_entity.id
_entity.type
_entity.pdbx_description
1 polymer ?
#
loop_
_entity_poly.entity_id
_entity_poly.type
_entity_poly.pdbx_seq_one_letter_code
_entity_poly.pdbx_strand_id
1 'polypeptide(L)'
;MEPSTSAAAPTSTQIAGKNGTEYTVEGPILAKWDTLTDEQKKDLGAPYDNQKNTADNTGVYQQYDDGVLIYKNGGPVYFVWGKIRDAWNDVQASQGKLGYPTADEMKEPDGTYKSTFEHGTVTWKEGDEKATVTMS
;
A
#
# COMPACT_ATOMS: atom_id res chain seq x y z
N MET A 1 -23.24 20.15 20.64
CA MET A 1 -22.91 19.82 20.08
C MET A 1 -22.65 19.56 19.68
N GLU A 2 -22.21 19.60 19.45
CA GLU A 2 -21.78 19.26 18.72
C GLU A 2 -21.55 18.66 18.51
N PRO A 3 -21.53 18.68 18.46
CA PRO A 3 -21.20 18.15 17.89
C PRO A 3 -20.72 17.60 17.63
N SER A 4 -20.56 17.59 17.51
CA SER A 4 -20.03 17.17 17.00
C SER A 4 -19.62 16.74 16.71
N THR A 5 -19.55 16.89 16.68
CA THR A 5 -19.08 16.63 16.24
C THR A 5 -18.53 16.03 16.05
N SER A 6 -18.59 15.93 15.98
CA SER A 6 -17.95 15.23 15.93
C SER A 6 -17.04 14.99 15.82
N ALA A 7 -17.02 14.98 16.65
CA ALA A 7 -15.72 15.25 16.10
C ALA A 7 -15.20 14.09 15.33
N ALA A 8 -15.52 14.09 14.12
CA ALA A 8 -15.01 13.13 13.20
C ALA A 8 -13.49 13.23 13.15
N ALA A 9 -12.79 12.11 13.08
CA ALA A 9 -11.38 12.10 12.75
C ALA A 9 -11.16 12.90 11.47
N PRO A 10 -10.06 13.62 11.33
CA PRO A 10 -9.79 14.32 10.08
C PRO A 10 -9.81 13.34 8.92
N THR A 11 -10.39 13.76 7.80
CA THR A 11 -10.41 12.95 6.58
C THR A 11 -9.14 13.09 5.76
N SER A 12 -8.26 14.00 6.15
CA SER A 12 -6.96 14.20 5.50
C SER A 12 -5.95 14.77 6.49
N THR A 13 -4.67 14.52 6.22
CA THR A 13 -3.58 15.11 6.97
C THR A 13 -2.40 15.32 6.03
N GLN A 14 -1.45 16.17 6.46
CA GLN A 14 -0.23 16.41 5.70
C GLN A 14 0.90 15.62 6.37
N ILE A 15 1.66 14.89 5.58
CA ILE A 15 2.81 14.12 6.06
C ILE A 15 4.02 14.51 5.23
N ALA A 16 5.12 14.86 5.91
CA ALA A 16 6.33 15.29 5.23
C ALA A 16 7.04 14.09 4.58
N GLY A 17 7.42 14.27 3.33
CA GLY A 17 8.31 13.34 2.65
C GLY A 17 9.77 13.59 3.03
N LYS A 18 10.66 12.72 2.56
CA LYS A 18 12.09 12.86 2.82
C LYS A 18 12.68 14.15 2.27
N ASN A 19 12.09 14.69 1.22
CA ASN A 19 12.55 15.94 0.59
C ASN A 19 12.03 17.19 1.29
N GLY A 20 11.29 17.03 2.39
CA GLY A 20 10.69 18.15 3.12
C GLY A 20 9.39 18.66 2.56
N THR A 21 8.94 18.17 1.42
CA THR A 21 7.65 18.51 0.85
C THR A 21 6.56 17.75 1.61
N GLU A 22 5.48 18.44 1.96
CA GLU A 22 4.34 17.79 2.59
C GLU A 22 3.38 17.27 1.53
N TYR A 23 2.91 16.04 1.75
CA TYR A 23 1.93 15.40 0.86
C TYR A 23 0.65 15.12 1.62
N THR A 24 -0.47 15.16 0.92
CA THR A 24 -1.77 14.91 1.52
C THR A 24 -2.07 13.42 1.57
N VAL A 25 -2.36 12.91 2.76
CA VAL A 25 -2.83 11.54 2.97
C VAL A 25 -4.30 11.66 3.39
N GLU A 26 -5.21 11.04 2.64
CA GLU A 26 -6.63 11.31 2.81
C GLU A 26 -7.51 10.09 2.56
N GLY A 27 -8.74 10.16 3.03
CA GLY A 27 -9.77 9.18 2.79
C GLY A 27 -9.42 7.78 3.29
N PRO A 28 -9.77 6.74 2.51
CA PRO A 28 -9.47 5.36 2.89
C PRO A 28 -7.98 5.10 3.13
N ILE A 29 -7.11 5.78 2.39
CA ILE A 29 -5.66 5.62 2.56
C ILE A 29 -5.22 6.12 3.92
N LEU A 30 -5.72 7.27 4.37
CA LEU A 30 -5.43 7.77 5.70
C LEU A 30 -5.95 6.82 6.79
N ALA A 31 -7.15 6.30 6.61
CA ALA A 31 -7.73 5.35 7.56
C ALA A 31 -6.85 4.11 7.70
N LYS A 32 -6.34 3.58 6.59
CA LYS A 32 -5.41 2.45 6.60
C LYS A 32 -4.09 2.83 7.27
N TRP A 33 -3.52 3.98 6.91
CA TRP A 33 -2.26 4.45 7.48
C TRP A 33 -2.36 4.57 9.00
N ASP A 34 -3.49 5.06 9.51
CA ASP A 34 -3.72 5.19 10.95
C ASP A 34 -3.77 3.83 11.67
N THR A 35 -4.11 2.75 10.97
CA THR A 35 -4.13 1.41 11.57
C THR A 35 -2.76 0.74 11.61
N LEU A 36 -1.78 1.28 10.90
CA LEU A 36 -0.44 0.70 10.85
C LEU A 36 0.29 0.89 12.17
N THR A 37 1.09 -0.10 12.55
CA THR A 37 1.99 0.04 13.70
C THR A 37 3.11 1.00 13.35
N ASP A 38 3.82 1.50 14.36
CA ASP A 38 4.98 2.36 14.14
C ASP A 38 6.04 1.67 13.28
N GLU A 39 6.24 0.37 13.50
CA GLU A 39 7.17 -0.42 12.69
C GLU A 39 6.71 -0.51 11.23
N GLN A 40 5.42 -0.76 11.01
CA GLN A 40 4.87 -0.81 9.66
C GLN A 40 4.98 0.54 8.96
N LYS A 41 4.72 1.64 9.65
CA LYS A 41 4.88 2.99 9.10
C LYS A 41 6.34 3.25 8.71
N LYS A 42 7.27 2.78 9.52
CA LYS A 42 8.69 2.90 9.25
C LYS A 42 9.10 2.08 8.03
N ASP A 43 8.56 0.86 7.91
CA ASP A 43 8.85 0.00 6.76
C ASP A 43 8.25 0.54 5.47
N LEU A 44 7.08 1.18 5.54
CA LEU A 44 6.44 1.82 4.38
C LEU A 44 7.23 3.04 3.94
N GLY A 45 7.78 3.79 4.89
CA GLY A 45 8.51 5.01 4.63
C GLY A 45 7.63 6.23 4.49
N ALA A 46 8.22 7.34 4.12
CA ALA A 46 7.51 8.60 3.94
C ALA A 46 6.85 8.65 2.56
N PRO A 47 5.72 9.36 2.41
CA PRO A 47 5.13 9.55 1.09
C PRO A 47 6.04 10.41 0.21
N TYR A 48 6.01 10.18 -1.10
CA TYR A 48 6.72 11.04 -2.03
C TYR A 48 5.80 11.59 -3.12
N ASP A 49 4.51 11.37 -2.99
CA ASP A 49 3.50 11.92 -3.89
C ASP A 49 2.14 11.92 -3.20
N ASN A 50 1.21 12.68 -3.75
CA ASN A 50 -0.19 12.62 -3.34
C ASN A 50 -0.85 11.37 -3.94
N GLN A 51 -2.01 11.00 -3.40
CA GLN A 51 -2.75 9.87 -3.97
C GLN A 51 -3.15 10.14 -5.41
N LYS A 52 -3.22 9.08 -6.19
CA LYS A 52 -3.59 9.12 -7.61
C LYS A 52 -4.58 8.03 -7.94
N ASN A 53 -5.37 8.25 -8.96
CA ASN A 53 -6.21 7.21 -9.52
C ASN A 53 -5.35 6.24 -10.34
N THR A 54 -5.72 4.96 -10.35
CA THR A 54 -5.10 4.00 -11.26
C THR A 54 -5.43 4.38 -12.70
N ALA A 55 -4.64 3.87 -13.66
CA ALA A 55 -4.77 4.25 -15.05
C ALA A 55 -6.18 3.98 -15.62
N ASP A 56 -6.83 2.91 -15.15
CA ASP A 56 -8.19 2.56 -15.59
C ASP A 56 -9.28 3.17 -14.71
N ASN A 57 -8.91 3.99 -13.73
CA ASN A 57 -9.83 4.63 -12.79
C ASN A 57 -10.64 3.66 -11.92
N THR A 58 -10.18 2.42 -11.74
CA THR A 58 -10.87 1.46 -10.88
C THR A 58 -10.41 1.49 -9.43
N GLY A 59 -9.37 2.25 -9.13
CA GLY A 59 -8.84 2.35 -7.78
C GLY A 59 -7.99 3.57 -7.55
N VAL A 60 -7.44 3.67 -6.34
CA VAL A 60 -6.62 4.80 -5.89
C VAL A 60 -5.40 4.26 -5.16
N TYR A 61 -4.27 4.90 -5.35
CA TYR A 61 -3.03 4.50 -4.69
C TYR A 61 -2.21 5.72 -4.28
N GLN A 62 -1.35 5.52 -3.29
CA GLN A 62 -0.37 6.52 -2.89
C GLN A 62 0.98 5.84 -2.68
N GLN A 63 2.01 6.41 -3.30
CA GLN A 63 3.37 5.87 -3.22
C GLN A 63 4.10 6.41 -2.00
N TYR A 64 4.82 5.50 -1.34
CA TYR A 64 5.72 5.79 -0.24
C TYR A 64 7.13 5.31 -0.63
N ASP A 65 8.14 5.71 0.13
CA ASP A 65 9.52 5.38 -0.24
C ASP A 65 9.76 3.89 -0.45
N ASP A 66 9.18 3.05 0.40
CA ASP A 66 9.41 1.61 0.38
C ASP A 66 8.15 0.79 0.11
N GLY A 67 7.04 1.43 -0.21
CA GLY A 67 5.79 0.72 -0.42
C GLY A 67 4.70 1.57 -1.04
N VAL A 68 3.52 0.99 -1.11
CA VAL A 68 2.34 1.65 -1.64
C VAL A 68 1.11 1.25 -0.82
N LEU A 69 0.20 2.20 -0.63
CA LEU A 69 -1.14 1.92 -0.14
C LEU A 69 -2.08 2.04 -1.32
N ILE A 70 -2.90 1.02 -1.54
CA ILE A 70 -3.76 0.95 -2.73
C ILE A 70 -5.08 0.28 -2.39
N TYR A 71 -6.16 0.77 -3.01
CA TYR A 71 -7.46 0.13 -2.90
C TYR A 71 -8.20 0.20 -4.23
N LYS A 72 -9.03 -0.82 -4.45
CA LYS A 72 -9.98 -0.82 -5.55
C LYS A 72 -11.24 -0.10 -5.06
N ASN A 73 -11.87 0.69 -5.90
CA ASN A 73 -13.05 1.48 -5.50
C ASN A 73 -14.08 0.61 -4.79
N GLY A 74 -14.47 1.03 -3.59
CA GLY A 74 -15.40 0.30 -2.74
C GLY A 74 -14.79 -0.82 -1.91
N GLY A 75 -13.51 -1.10 -2.07
CA GLY A 75 -12.82 -2.16 -1.34
C GLY A 75 -11.89 -1.64 -0.25
N PRO A 76 -11.31 -2.55 0.53
CA PRO A 76 -10.36 -2.17 1.57
C PRO A 76 -9.02 -1.75 0.98
N VAL A 77 -8.27 -0.97 1.76
CA VAL A 77 -6.91 -0.56 1.40
C VAL A 77 -5.93 -1.61 1.87
N TYR A 78 -4.99 -1.97 1.01
CA TYR A 78 -3.92 -2.89 1.34
C TYR A 78 -2.56 -2.23 1.11
N PHE A 79 -1.53 -2.72 1.81
CA PHE A 79 -0.16 -2.26 1.56
C PHE A 79 0.63 -3.34 0.81
N VAL A 80 1.53 -2.88 -0.05
CA VAL A 80 2.50 -3.73 -0.75
C VAL A 80 3.83 -3.02 -0.62
N TRP A 81 4.86 -3.68 -0.11
CA TRP A 81 6.14 -3.03 0.13
C TRP A 81 7.33 -3.91 -0.22
N GLY A 82 8.52 -3.28 -0.23
CA GLY A 82 9.78 -3.96 -0.40
C GLY A 82 9.94 -4.66 -1.74
N LYS A 83 10.61 -5.79 -1.73
CA LYS A 83 10.89 -6.57 -2.95
C LYS A 83 9.62 -7.08 -3.61
N ILE A 84 8.58 -7.33 -2.83
CA ILE A 84 7.29 -7.78 -3.37
C ILE A 84 6.67 -6.66 -4.20
N ARG A 85 6.72 -5.41 -3.72
CA ARG A 85 6.23 -4.28 -4.51
C ARG A 85 7.04 -4.13 -5.80
N ASP A 86 8.35 -4.30 -5.74
CA ASP A 86 9.20 -4.18 -6.92
C ASP A 86 8.80 -5.22 -7.98
N ALA A 87 8.57 -6.46 -7.58
CA ALA A 87 8.14 -7.51 -8.51
C ALA A 87 6.76 -7.24 -9.09
N TRP A 88 5.84 -6.74 -8.26
CA TRP A 88 4.51 -6.37 -8.70
C TRP A 88 4.55 -5.21 -9.70
N ASN A 89 5.38 -4.20 -9.43
CA ASN A 89 5.58 -3.09 -10.36
C ASN A 89 6.19 -3.55 -11.69
N ASP A 90 7.09 -4.52 -11.65
CA ASP A 90 7.71 -5.07 -12.87
C ASP A 90 6.68 -5.72 -13.80
N VAL A 91 5.54 -6.16 -13.27
CA VAL A 91 4.44 -6.72 -14.06
C VAL A 91 3.27 -5.73 -14.13
N GLN A 92 3.56 -4.43 -14.02
CA GLN A 92 2.63 -3.31 -14.21
C GLN A 92 1.59 -3.13 -13.10
N ALA A 93 1.91 -3.60 -11.90
CA ALA A 93 1.09 -3.34 -10.71
C ALA A 93 -0.38 -3.73 -10.92
N SER A 94 -1.31 -2.90 -10.47
CA SER A 94 -2.73 -3.22 -10.55
C SER A 94 -3.27 -3.34 -11.99
N GLN A 95 -2.55 -2.78 -12.95
CA GLN A 95 -2.96 -2.79 -14.36
C GLN A 95 -2.34 -3.96 -15.13
N GLY A 96 -1.54 -4.78 -14.45
CA GLY A 96 -0.87 -5.92 -15.05
C GLY A 96 -1.57 -7.24 -14.74
N LYS A 97 -0.85 -8.32 -15.03
CA LYS A 97 -1.41 -9.68 -14.94
C LYS A 97 -1.76 -10.13 -13.52
N LEU A 98 -1.16 -9.53 -12.48
CA LEU A 98 -1.48 -9.86 -11.09
C LEU A 98 -2.73 -9.15 -10.59
N GLY A 99 -3.00 -7.94 -11.07
CA GLY A 99 -4.12 -7.14 -10.61
C GLY A 99 -3.88 -6.49 -9.26
N TYR A 100 -4.95 -6.20 -8.54
CA TYR A 100 -4.90 -5.57 -7.23
C TYR A 100 -4.51 -6.56 -6.14
N PRO A 101 -3.87 -6.09 -5.06
CA PRO A 101 -3.70 -6.95 -3.89
C PRO A 101 -5.07 -7.27 -3.27
N THR A 102 -5.19 -8.46 -2.71
CA THR A 102 -6.41 -8.91 -2.04
C THR A 102 -6.22 -9.11 -0.55
N ALA A 103 -5.00 -8.91 -0.05
CA ALA A 103 -4.66 -8.98 1.37
C ALA A 103 -3.37 -8.20 1.60
N ASP A 104 -3.15 -7.82 2.85
CA ASP A 104 -1.88 -7.24 3.25
C ASP A 104 -0.78 -8.31 3.19
N GLU A 105 0.45 -7.84 3.01
CA GLU A 105 1.60 -8.73 3.08
C GLU A 105 1.63 -9.43 4.43
N MET A 106 1.93 -10.72 4.42
CA MET A 106 2.02 -11.51 5.64
C MET A 106 3.32 -12.31 5.66
N LYS A 107 3.78 -12.59 6.86
CA LYS A 107 4.98 -13.40 7.07
C LYS A 107 4.55 -14.83 7.39
N GLU A 108 5.02 -15.78 6.57
CA GLU A 108 4.76 -17.19 6.77
C GLU A 108 5.59 -17.73 7.93
N PRO A 109 5.20 -18.87 8.53
CA PRO A 109 5.98 -19.46 9.63
C PRO A 109 7.43 -19.77 9.29
N ASP A 110 7.74 -20.03 8.02
CA ASP A 110 9.12 -20.31 7.56
C ASP A 110 9.93 -19.06 7.29
N GLY A 111 9.36 -17.88 7.56
CA GLY A 111 10.04 -16.60 7.33
C GLY A 111 9.83 -16.01 5.95
N THR A 112 9.07 -16.66 5.08
CA THR A 112 8.75 -16.12 3.75
C THR A 112 7.68 -15.05 3.87
N TYR A 113 7.87 -13.93 3.18
CA TYR A 113 6.85 -12.89 3.07
C TYR A 113 6.01 -13.16 1.83
N LYS A 114 4.71 -12.95 1.96
CA LYS A 114 3.75 -13.26 0.89
C LYS A 114 2.70 -12.17 0.77
N SER A 115 2.42 -11.76 -0.46
CA SER A 115 1.27 -10.92 -0.79
C SER A 115 0.41 -11.64 -1.82
N THR A 116 -0.90 -11.57 -1.60
CA THR A 116 -1.88 -12.21 -2.48
C THR A 116 -2.54 -11.17 -3.36
N PHE A 117 -2.67 -11.47 -4.64
CA PHE A 117 -3.26 -10.59 -5.65
C PHE A 117 -4.43 -11.30 -6.32
N GLU A 118 -5.19 -10.54 -7.12
CA GLU A 118 -6.38 -11.09 -7.79
C GLU A 118 -6.09 -12.32 -8.64
N HIS A 119 -4.91 -12.37 -9.25
CA HIS A 119 -4.57 -13.41 -10.22
C HIS A 119 -3.29 -14.18 -9.88
N GLY A 120 -2.80 -14.04 -8.67
CA GLY A 120 -1.59 -14.75 -8.27
C GLY A 120 -1.05 -14.31 -6.93
N THR A 121 0.17 -14.72 -6.65
CA THR A 121 0.87 -14.38 -5.41
C THR A 121 2.29 -13.95 -5.70
N VAL A 122 2.86 -13.16 -4.80
CA VAL A 122 4.28 -12.81 -4.83
C VAL A 122 4.88 -13.16 -3.48
N THR A 123 6.00 -13.86 -3.50
CA THR A 123 6.70 -14.27 -2.27
C THR A 123 8.13 -13.79 -2.30
N TRP A 124 8.66 -13.53 -1.11
CA TRP A 124 10.04 -13.10 -0.94
C TRP A 124 10.57 -13.60 0.40
N LYS A 125 11.79 -14.11 0.38
CA LYS A 125 12.47 -14.54 1.60
C LYS A 125 13.71 -13.67 1.76
N GLU A 126 13.99 -13.30 3.01
CA GLU A 126 15.16 -12.47 3.30
C GLU A 126 16.43 -13.13 2.75
N GLY A 127 17.21 -12.34 2.02
CA GLY A 127 18.38 -12.80 1.31
C GLY A 127 18.17 -13.02 -0.19
N ASP A 128 16.91 -13.12 -0.63
CA ASP A 128 16.62 -13.24 -2.06
C ASP A 128 16.81 -11.88 -2.75
N GLU A 129 17.44 -11.90 -3.92
CA GLU A 129 17.61 -10.67 -4.72
C GLU A 129 16.28 -10.14 -5.22
N LYS A 130 15.38 -11.05 -5.60
CA LYS A 130 14.08 -10.71 -6.17
C LYS A 130 12.99 -11.54 -5.56
N ALA A 131 11.79 -11.00 -5.55
CA ALA A 131 10.60 -11.75 -5.17
C ALA A 131 10.17 -12.67 -6.33
N THR A 132 9.43 -13.72 -5.99
CA THR A 132 8.95 -14.71 -6.95
C THR A 132 7.46 -14.48 -7.21
N VAL A 133 7.09 -14.34 -8.49
CA VAL A 133 5.71 -14.18 -8.92
C VAL A 133 5.17 -15.55 -9.32
N THR A 134 4.04 -15.94 -8.75
CA THR A 134 3.35 -17.19 -9.09
C THR A 134 1.92 -16.85 -9.51
N MET A 135 1.59 -17.18 -10.75
CA MET A 135 0.24 -16.97 -11.27
C MET A 135 -0.68 -18.10 -10.84
N SER A 136 -1.92 -17.73 -10.49
CA SER A 136 -2.93 -18.76 -10.15
C SER A 136 -3.64 -19.30 -11.37
#